data_c45016abe97c57c5cb726b023279adea
#
_entry.id   c45016abe97c57c5cb726b023279adea
#
_cell.length_a   1.000
_cell.length_b   1.000
_cell.length_c   1.000
_cell.angle_alpha   90.00
_cell.angle_beta   90.00
_cell.angle_gamma   90.00
#
_symmetry.space_group_name_H-M   'P 1'
#
loop_
_entity.id
_entity.type
_entity.pdbx_description
1 polymer ?
#
loop_
_entity_poly.entity_id
_entity_poly.type
_entity_poly.pdbx_seq_one_letter_code
_entity_poly.pdbx_strand_id
1 'polypeptide(L)'
;ILGDMVTTDHISPAGSIQKDSPTGEYFMKHQVLPKDYNSYGSRRGNHEVMMRGTFANIRIRNEMAPETEGGFTKLFPEGKVMPVYDAVVEYKKRGTDLIVIGGKEYGTGSSRDWAAKGTKLLGIKAVIAESFERIHRSNLIGMGILPLQFINGVDRKKLNFIGSELISILKIENGVNPSDKVEVEIKYQSGDIKKIQTLC
;
A
#
# COMPACT_ATOMS: atom_id res chain seq x y z
N ILE A 1 2.06 -2.36 -6.40
CA ILE A 1 1.20 -2.05 -7.56
C ILE A 1 -0.01 -2.95 -7.49
N LEU A 2 -1.19 -2.37 -7.38
CA LEU A 2 -2.45 -3.08 -7.15
C LEU A 2 -3.42 -2.86 -8.31
N GLY A 3 -4.27 -3.85 -8.56
CA GLY A 3 -5.27 -3.81 -9.62
C GLY A 3 -6.47 -2.91 -9.31
N ASP A 4 -7.54 -3.10 -10.09
CA ASP A 4 -8.82 -2.42 -9.90
C ASP A 4 -9.58 -3.00 -8.71
N MET A 5 -10.49 -2.22 -8.14
CA MET A 5 -11.43 -2.62 -7.09
C MET A 5 -10.77 -3.24 -5.85
N VAL A 6 -9.62 -2.71 -5.45
CA VAL A 6 -9.00 -3.09 -4.18
C VAL A 6 -9.82 -2.50 -3.05
N THR A 7 -10.51 -3.38 -2.32
CA THR A 7 -11.44 -2.98 -1.26
C THR A 7 -10.74 -2.66 0.05
N THR A 8 -11.41 -1.97 0.94
CA THR A 8 -10.94 -1.74 2.31
C THR A 8 -10.74 -3.05 3.08
N ASP A 9 -11.46 -4.13 2.73
CA ASP A 9 -11.28 -5.47 3.30
C ASP A 9 -10.02 -6.17 2.77
N HIS A 10 -9.54 -5.80 1.59
CA HIS A 10 -8.27 -6.26 1.07
C HIS A 10 -7.08 -5.55 1.75
N ILE A 11 -7.24 -4.28 2.07
CA ILE A 11 -6.19 -3.44 2.66
C ILE A 11 -6.11 -3.66 4.17
N SER A 12 -7.23 -3.48 4.87
CA SER A 12 -7.33 -3.69 6.32
C SER A 12 -7.34 -5.18 6.63
N PRO A 13 -6.56 -5.63 7.61
CA PRO A 13 -6.54 -7.04 7.94
C PRO A 13 -7.90 -7.52 8.48
N ALA A 14 -8.32 -8.69 8.00
CA ALA A 14 -9.55 -9.35 8.41
C ALA A 14 -9.37 -10.88 8.42
N GLY A 15 -10.25 -11.59 9.13
CA GLY A 15 -10.22 -13.03 9.21
C GLY A 15 -9.17 -13.58 10.16
N SER A 16 -8.85 -14.86 9.99
CA SER A 16 -7.93 -15.61 10.85
C SER A 16 -6.48 -15.21 10.59
N ILE A 17 -5.69 -15.25 11.65
CA ILE A 17 -4.24 -14.99 11.58
C ILE A 17 -3.52 -16.29 11.27
N GLN A 18 -2.78 -16.30 10.18
CA GLN A 18 -2.03 -17.47 9.74
C GLN A 18 -0.72 -17.62 10.54
N LYS A 19 -0.36 -18.88 10.86
CA LYS A 19 0.87 -19.21 11.58
C LYS A 19 2.11 -18.75 10.80
N ASP A 20 2.12 -19.05 9.51
CA ASP A 20 3.23 -18.74 8.61
C ASP A 20 3.06 -17.35 7.97
N SER A 21 2.96 -16.33 8.83
CA SER A 21 2.80 -14.93 8.44
C SER A 21 3.61 -14.03 9.37
N PRO A 22 3.92 -12.79 8.97
CA PRO A 22 4.59 -11.83 9.85
C PRO A 22 3.87 -11.63 11.19
N THR A 23 2.54 -11.74 11.21
CA THR A 23 1.75 -11.67 12.44
C THR A 23 1.91 -12.95 13.29
N GLY A 24 1.92 -14.10 12.66
CA GLY A 24 2.16 -15.38 13.33
C GLY A 24 3.55 -15.43 13.99
N GLU A 25 4.58 -14.98 13.29
CA GLU A 25 5.93 -14.85 13.82
C GLU A 25 6.00 -13.88 15.02
N TYR A 26 5.29 -12.75 14.92
CA TYR A 26 5.17 -11.79 16.03
C TYR A 26 4.57 -12.47 17.26
N PHE A 27 3.49 -13.22 17.11
CA PHE A 27 2.87 -13.93 18.21
C PHE A 27 3.77 -15.03 18.80
N MET A 28 4.46 -15.79 17.97
CA MET A 28 5.40 -16.81 18.46
C MET A 28 6.53 -16.19 19.29
N LYS A 29 7.07 -15.03 18.86
CA LYS A 29 8.06 -14.27 19.65
C LYS A 29 7.53 -13.78 20.99
N HIS A 30 6.21 -13.58 21.12
CA HIS A 30 5.54 -13.20 22.35
C HIS A 30 4.93 -14.38 23.09
N GLN A 31 5.31 -15.61 22.75
CA GLN A 31 4.87 -16.87 23.40
C GLN A 31 3.34 -17.10 23.33
N VAL A 32 2.67 -16.50 22.36
CA VAL A 32 1.25 -16.77 22.07
C VAL A 32 1.18 -18.02 21.19
N LEU A 33 0.42 -19.01 21.62
CA LEU A 33 0.27 -20.25 20.87
C LEU A 33 -0.68 -20.09 19.68
N PRO A 34 -0.50 -20.82 18.57
CA PRO A 34 -1.36 -20.72 17.38
C PRO A 34 -2.87 -20.84 17.65
N LYS A 35 -3.25 -21.69 18.60
CA LYS A 35 -4.66 -21.85 19.05
C LYS A 35 -5.26 -20.59 19.68
N ASP A 36 -4.39 -19.68 20.17
CA ASP A 36 -4.77 -18.45 20.87
C ASP A 36 -4.60 -17.19 20.01
N TYR A 37 -4.23 -17.33 18.72
CA TYR A 37 -4.06 -16.17 17.81
C TYR A 37 -5.34 -15.39 17.62
N ASN A 38 -6.47 -16.13 17.51
CA ASN A 38 -7.77 -15.55 17.24
C ASN A 38 -7.81 -14.89 15.85
N SER A 39 -8.60 -13.83 15.69
CA SER A 39 -8.73 -13.11 14.43
C SER A 39 -8.15 -11.71 14.50
N TYR A 40 -7.85 -11.11 13.35
CA TYR A 40 -7.46 -9.70 13.29
C TYR A 40 -8.50 -8.76 13.90
N GLY A 41 -9.79 -9.08 13.75
CA GLY A 41 -10.87 -8.29 14.33
C GLY A 41 -10.82 -8.22 15.86
N SER A 42 -10.50 -9.34 16.53
CA SER A 42 -10.35 -9.38 18.00
C SER A 42 -9.02 -8.79 18.48
N ARG A 43 -8.06 -8.63 17.59
CA ARG A 43 -6.71 -8.06 17.86
C ARG A 43 -6.54 -6.62 17.40
N ARG A 44 -7.58 -5.96 16.91
CA ARG A 44 -7.51 -4.60 16.34
C ARG A 44 -7.02 -3.50 17.29
N GLY A 45 -7.02 -3.74 18.60
CA GLY A 45 -6.39 -2.86 19.58
C GLY A 45 -4.87 -2.95 19.62
N ASN A 46 -4.29 -3.97 19.01
CA ASN A 46 -2.84 -4.15 18.89
C ASN A 46 -2.36 -3.70 17.50
N HIS A 47 -1.76 -2.51 17.43
CA HIS A 47 -1.29 -1.96 16.16
C HIS A 47 -0.19 -2.79 15.50
N GLU A 48 0.64 -3.49 16.27
CA GLU A 48 1.70 -4.37 15.77
C GLU A 48 1.10 -5.55 14.98
N VAL A 49 0.02 -6.11 15.48
CA VAL A 49 -0.74 -7.16 14.77
C VAL A 49 -1.37 -6.62 13.50
N MET A 50 -2.07 -5.49 13.62
CA MET A 50 -2.80 -4.90 12.50
C MET A 50 -1.87 -4.43 11.37
N MET A 51 -0.74 -3.83 11.71
CA MET A 51 0.25 -3.39 10.74
C MET A 51 0.81 -4.56 9.92
N ARG A 52 1.09 -5.69 10.57
CA ARG A 52 1.60 -6.89 9.89
C ARG A 52 0.58 -7.55 8.96
N GLY A 53 -0.71 -7.35 9.25
CA GLY A 53 -1.80 -7.86 8.41
C GLY A 53 -2.27 -6.90 7.32
N THR A 54 -1.78 -5.66 7.30
CA THR A 54 -2.16 -4.69 6.28
C THR A 54 -1.61 -5.12 4.91
N PHE A 55 -2.48 -5.12 3.89
CA PHE A 55 -2.23 -5.70 2.57
C PHE A 55 -1.95 -7.20 2.56
N ALA A 56 -2.26 -7.93 3.62
CA ALA A 56 -1.99 -9.37 3.72
C ALA A 56 -3.21 -10.26 3.40
N ASN A 57 -4.33 -9.68 2.94
CA ASN A 57 -5.50 -10.47 2.57
C ASN A 57 -5.18 -11.41 1.39
N ILE A 58 -5.61 -12.67 1.49
CA ILE A 58 -5.35 -13.70 0.46
C ILE A 58 -5.90 -13.36 -0.93
N ARG A 59 -6.89 -12.47 -1.01
CA ARG A 59 -7.52 -12.03 -2.26
C ARG A 59 -6.81 -10.88 -2.93
N ILE A 60 -5.86 -10.22 -2.23
CA ILE A 60 -5.11 -9.13 -2.84
C ILE A 60 -4.19 -9.67 -3.94
N ARG A 61 -4.06 -8.92 -5.01
CA ARG A 61 -3.12 -9.23 -6.10
C ARG A 61 -2.18 -8.07 -6.26
N ASN A 62 -0.90 -8.32 -6.09
CA ASN A 62 0.15 -7.35 -6.37
C ASN A 62 0.74 -7.64 -7.75
N GLU A 63 0.58 -6.70 -8.68
CA GLU A 63 1.08 -6.83 -10.05
C GLU A 63 2.62 -6.94 -10.11
N MET A 64 3.33 -6.60 -9.02
CA MET A 64 4.79 -6.81 -8.90
C MET A 64 5.16 -8.29 -8.67
N ALA A 65 4.23 -9.10 -8.14
CA ALA A 65 4.45 -10.51 -7.83
C ALA A 65 3.23 -11.34 -8.30
N PRO A 66 2.95 -11.37 -9.61
CA PRO A 66 1.73 -11.97 -10.17
C PRO A 66 1.64 -13.48 -9.93
N GLU A 67 2.76 -14.13 -9.69
CA GLU A 67 2.87 -15.57 -9.38
C GLU A 67 2.43 -15.90 -7.94
N THR A 68 2.19 -14.90 -7.09
CA THR A 68 1.81 -15.11 -5.69
C THR A 68 0.35 -14.75 -5.44
N GLU A 69 -0.22 -15.33 -4.40
CA GLU A 69 -1.51 -14.95 -3.85
C GLU A 69 -1.32 -14.28 -2.49
N GLY A 70 -2.15 -13.25 -2.22
CA GLY A 70 -2.14 -12.58 -0.93
C GLY A 70 -1.11 -11.45 -0.83
N GLY A 71 -0.67 -11.19 0.39
CA GLY A 71 0.11 -10.02 0.76
C GLY A 71 1.60 -10.10 0.47
N PHE A 72 1.98 -10.42 -0.76
CA PHE A 72 3.37 -10.46 -1.19
C PHE A 72 3.72 -9.28 -2.09
N THR A 73 5.00 -8.94 -2.12
CA THR A 73 5.57 -7.91 -2.98
C THR A 73 7.00 -8.25 -3.37
N LYS A 74 7.60 -7.46 -4.27
CA LYS A 74 9.03 -7.56 -4.58
C LYS A 74 9.81 -6.48 -3.87
N LEU A 75 10.91 -6.86 -3.24
CA LEU A 75 11.91 -5.95 -2.70
C LEU A 75 12.93 -5.61 -3.79
N PHE A 76 13.09 -4.34 -4.10
CA PHE A 76 14.09 -3.86 -5.05
C PHE A 76 15.30 -3.24 -4.33
N PRO A 77 16.52 -3.27 -4.96
CA PRO A 77 16.79 -3.75 -6.32
C PRO A 77 16.91 -5.27 -6.47
N GLU A 78 16.87 -6.05 -5.39
CA GLU A 78 17.14 -7.50 -5.39
C GLU A 78 16.08 -8.33 -6.17
N GLY A 79 14.87 -7.79 -6.36
CA GLY A 79 13.75 -8.49 -6.99
C GLY A 79 13.18 -9.65 -6.16
N LYS A 80 13.52 -9.72 -4.87
CA LYS A 80 13.11 -10.81 -3.97
C LYS A 80 11.64 -10.69 -3.59
N VAL A 81 10.88 -11.74 -3.80
CA VAL A 81 9.48 -11.84 -3.37
C VAL A 81 9.42 -12.14 -1.87
N MET A 82 8.62 -11.37 -1.13
CA MET A 82 8.44 -11.53 0.31
C MET A 82 7.12 -10.90 0.77
N PRO A 83 6.66 -11.18 2.01
CA PRO A 83 5.50 -10.48 2.58
C PRO A 83 5.67 -8.97 2.56
N VAL A 84 4.57 -8.24 2.32
CA VAL A 84 4.59 -6.76 2.26
C VAL A 84 5.20 -6.15 3.52
N TYR A 85 4.85 -6.67 4.70
CA TYR A 85 5.40 -6.16 5.96
C TYR A 85 6.92 -6.30 6.03
N ASP A 86 7.47 -7.44 5.61
CA ASP A 86 8.91 -7.68 5.66
C ASP A 86 9.67 -6.77 4.69
N ALA A 87 9.13 -6.58 3.49
CA ALA A 87 9.67 -5.61 2.53
C ALA A 87 9.66 -4.18 3.08
N VAL A 88 8.58 -3.78 3.76
CA VAL A 88 8.49 -2.48 4.44
C VAL A 88 9.59 -2.32 5.50
N VAL A 89 9.85 -3.35 6.30
CA VAL A 89 10.92 -3.32 7.31
C VAL A 89 12.28 -3.08 6.65
N GLU A 90 12.55 -3.76 5.54
CA GLU A 90 13.80 -3.57 4.80
C GLU A 90 13.92 -2.16 4.18
N TYR A 91 12.86 -1.64 3.57
CA TYR A 91 12.85 -0.28 3.04
C TYR A 91 13.01 0.79 4.13
N LYS A 92 12.40 0.59 5.31
CA LYS A 92 12.60 1.47 6.46
C LYS A 92 14.06 1.51 6.93
N LYS A 93 14.74 0.36 6.97
CA LYS A 93 16.17 0.28 7.30
C LYS A 93 17.03 1.05 6.29
N ARG A 94 16.62 1.09 5.02
CA ARG A 94 17.30 1.80 3.93
C ARG A 94 16.95 3.29 3.87
N GLY A 95 16.01 3.76 4.70
CA GLY A 95 15.50 5.14 4.65
C GLY A 95 14.70 5.45 3.38
N THR A 96 14.10 4.43 2.76
CA THR A 96 13.32 4.58 1.51
C THR A 96 11.85 4.73 1.84
N ASP A 97 11.26 5.84 1.42
CA ASP A 97 9.81 6.06 1.49
C ASP A 97 9.07 5.22 0.44
N LEU A 98 7.82 4.90 0.74
CA LEU A 98 7.00 4.01 -0.07
C LEU A 98 5.72 4.69 -0.55
N ILE A 99 5.23 4.24 -1.70
CA ILE A 99 3.92 4.59 -2.25
C ILE A 99 3.15 3.34 -2.66
N VAL A 100 1.85 3.50 -2.83
CA VAL A 100 0.97 2.51 -3.47
C VAL A 100 0.52 3.05 -4.81
N ILE A 101 0.60 2.22 -5.84
CA ILE A 101 -0.03 2.47 -7.14
C ILE A 101 -1.27 1.57 -7.22
N GLY A 102 -2.42 2.17 -7.46
CA GLY A 102 -3.71 1.47 -7.53
C GLY A 102 -4.43 1.66 -8.85
N GLY A 103 -5.39 0.80 -9.11
CA GLY A 103 -6.30 0.91 -10.24
C GLY A 103 -7.56 1.72 -9.93
N LYS A 104 -8.66 1.34 -10.56
CA LYS A 104 -9.97 1.99 -10.39
C LYS A 104 -10.61 1.61 -9.06
N GLU A 105 -11.39 2.54 -8.51
CA GLU A 105 -12.21 2.35 -7.30
C GLU A 105 -11.40 1.86 -6.10
N TYR A 106 -10.19 2.41 -5.91
CA TYR A 106 -9.33 2.07 -4.79
C TYR A 106 -9.98 2.41 -3.46
N GLY A 107 -10.06 1.44 -2.57
CA GLY A 107 -10.63 1.60 -1.23
C GLY A 107 -12.15 1.47 -1.17
N THR A 108 -12.79 0.88 -2.20
CA THR A 108 -14.22 0.58 -2.18
C THR A 108 -14.60 -0.40 -1.06
N GLY A 109 -15.87 -0.42 -0.67
CA GLY A 109 -16.40 -1.30 0.38
C GLY A 109 -16.70 -0.58 1.68
N SER A 110 -16.64 -1.30 2.80
CA SER A 110 -16.97 -0.75 4.13
C SER A 110 -16.00 0.36 4.55
N SER A 111 -16.53 1.39 5.23
CA SER A 111 -15.69 2.44 5.81
C SER A 111 -14.82 1.86 6.94
N ARG A 112 -13.55 1.62 6.64
CA ARG A 112 -12.56 1.10 7.59
C ARG A 112 -11.37 2.06 7.68
N ASP A 113 -11.28 2.78 8.78
CA ASP A 113 -10.15 3.65 9.09
C ASP A 113 -8.83 2.90 9.14
N TRP A 114 -8.83 1.62 9.58
CA TRP A 114 -7.65 0.77 9.57
C TRP A 114 -7.05 0.54 8.17
N ALA A 115 -7.83 0.64 7.11
CA ALA A 115 -7.28 0.59 5.75
C ALA A 115 -6.32 1.76 5.49
N ALA A 116 -6.65 2.96 5.97
CA ALA A 116 -5.77 4.12 5.88
C ALA A 116 -4.70 4.13 6.99
N LYS A 117 -5.08 3.80 8.23
CA LYS A 117 -4.17 3.76 9.38
C LYS A 117 -3.07 2.71 9.20
N GLY A 118 -3.41 1.51 8.77
CA GLY A 118 -2.42 0.46 8.48
C GLY A 118 -1.44 0.89 7.38
N THR A 119 -1.95 1.49 6.31
CA THR A 119 -1.14 2.07 5.23
C THR A 119 -0.16 3.11 5.77
N LYS A 120 -0.61 4.00 6.66
CA LYS A 120 0.27 4.99 7.33
C LYS A 120 1.34 4.34 8.19
N LEU A 121 0.97 3.34 9.00
CA LEU A 121 1.90 2.63 9.89
C LEU A 121 2.99 1.89 9.12
N LEU A 122 2.68 1.39 7.92
CA LEU A 122 3.66 0.83 7.00
C LEU A 122 4.63 1.89 6.42
N GLY A 123 4.39 3.18 6.65
CA GLY A 123 5.26 4.26 6.16
C GLY A 123 4.99 4.68 4.73
N ILE A 124 3.83 4.32 4.19
CA ILE A 124 3.41 4.76 2.86
C ILE A 124 3.05 6.25 2.92
N LYS A 125 3.60 7.05 2.01
CA LYS A 125 3.46 8.51 1.97
C LYS A 125 2.35 8.97 1.04
N ALA A 126 2.14 8.25 -0.05
CA ALA A 126 1.14 8.58 -1.05
C ALA A 126 0.50 7.32 -1.64
N VAL A 127 -0.71 7.49 -2.14
CA VAL A 127 -1.40 6.51 -2.98
C VAL A 127 -1.73 7.20 -4.29
N ILE A 128 -1.30 6.65 -5.42
CA ILE A 128 -1.64 7.15 -6.75
C ILE A 128 -2.54 6.11 -7.41
N ALA A 129 -3.78 6.46 -7.72
CA ALA A 129 -4.76 5.53 -8.26
C ALA A 129 -5.52 6.11 -9.46
N GLU A 130 -6.16 5.23 -10.24
CA GLU A 130 -7.00 5.66 -11.38
C GLU A 130 -8.29 6.33 -10.89
N SER A 131 -8.86 5.84 -9.78
CA SER A 131 -9.94 6.50 -9.05
C SER A 131 -10.01 5.97 -7.62
N PHE A 132 -10.65 6.73 -6.75
CA PHE A 132 -10.81 6.40 -5.33
C PHE A 132 -12.27 6.29 -4.94
N GLU A 133 -12.55 5.41 -4.00
CA GLU A 133 -13.77 5.54 -3.20
C GLU A 133 -13.64 6.77 -2.28
N ARG A 134 -14.71 7.55 -2.21
CA ARG A 134 -14.70 8.88 -1.57
C ARG A 134 -14.32 8.84 -0.10
N ILE A 135 -14.88 7.91 0.67
CA ILE A 135 -14.65 7.82 2.11
C ILE A 135 -13.20 7.39 2.38
N HIS A 136 -12.70 6.41 1.61
CA HIS A 136 -11.32 5.96 1.78
C HIS A 136 -10.31 7.05 1.42
N ARG A 137 -10.57 7.83 0.35
CA ARG A 137 -9.75 9.00 0.01
C ARG A 137 -9.67 9.99 1.17
N SER A 138 -10.82 10.30 1.80
CA SER A 138 -10.88 11.18 2.98
C SER A 138 -10.11 10.60 4.17
N ASN A 139 -10.20 9.28 4.40
CA ASN A 139 -9.46 8.61 5.45
C ASN A 139 -7.94 8.64 5.22
N LEU A 140 -7.48 8.49 3.97
CA LEU A 140 -6.06 8.65 3.62
C LEU A 140 -5.55 10.04 3.99
N ILE A 141 -6.30 11.09 3.61
CA ILE A 141 -5.96 12.49 3.95
C ILE A 141 -5.92 12.65 5.47
N GLY A 142 -6.94 12.17 6.18
CA GLY A 142 -7.01 12.23 7.64
C GLY A 142 -5.84 11.54 8.35
N MET A 143 -5.24 10.53 7.74
CA MET A 143 -4.04 9.85 8.23
C MET A 143 -2.73 10.47 7.71
N GLY A 144 -2.80 11.54 6.94
CA GLY A 144 -1.62 12.21 6.39
C GLY A 144 -0.94 11.43 5.27
N ILE A 145 -1.73 10.74 4.45
CA ILE A 145 -1.30 10.08 3.22
C ILE A 145 -1.86 10.88 2.05
N LEU A 146 -1.03 11.24 1.08
CA LEU A 146 -1.42 12.02 -0.08
C LEU A 146 -2.11 11.13 -1.13
N PRO A 147 -3.42 11.30 -1.39
CA PRO A 147 -4.10 10.60 -2.46
C PRO A 147 -3.98 11.41 -3.76
N LEU A 148 -3.43 10.83 -4.81
CA LEU A 148 -3.30 11.43 -6.12
C LEU A 148 -4.02 10.56 -7.16
N GLN A 149 -4.74 11.20 -8.06
CA GLN A 149 -5.49 10.52 -9.11
C GLN A 149 -4.81 10.72 -10.46
N PHE A 150 -4.64 9.63 -11.23
CA PHE A 150 -4.22 9.73 -12.62
C PHE A 150 -5.25 10.50 -13.44
N ILE A 151 -4.78 11.38 -14.31
CA ILE A 151 -5.59 12.20 -15.23
C ILE A 151 -5.07 12.08 -16.66
N ASN A 152 -5.78 12.71 -17.61
CA ASN A 152 -5.40 12.77 -19.01
C ASN A 152 -5.21 11.40 -19.70
N GLY A 153 -5.98 10.41 -19.24
CA GLY A 153 -5.94 9.06 -19.81
C GLY A 153 -4.65 8.28 -19.50
N VAL A 154 -3.87 8.76 -18.53
CA VAL A 154 -2.72 8.04 -17.98
C VAL A 154 -3.22 7.04 -16.94
N ASP A 155 -2.65 5.85 -16.95
CA ASP A 155 -2.92 4.79 -15.99
C ASP A 155 -1.65 3.98 -15.69
N ARG A 156 -1.71 3.11 -14.68
CA ARG A 156 -0.57 2.28 -14.25
C ARG A 156 -0.04 1.38 -15.36
N LYS A 157 -0.92 0.86 -16.24
CA LYS A 157 -0.54 -0.04 -17.32
C LYS A 157 0.23 0.69 -18.43
N LYS A 158 -0.24 1.90 -18.81
CA LYS A 158 0.43 2.76 -19.79
C LYS A 158 1.80 3.25 -19.32
N LEU A 159 1.98 3.32 -18.01
CA LEU A 159 3.26 3.68 -17.41
C LEU A 159 4.20 2.50 -17.25
N ASN A 160 3.73 1.27 -17.50
CA ASN A 160 4.52 0.03 -17.42
C ASN A 160 5.28 -0.12 -16.10
N PHE A 161 4.64 0.21 -14.99
CA PHE A 161 5.25 0.04 -13.68
C PHE A 161 5.58 -1.43 -13.38
N ILE A 162 6.79 -1.67 -12.91
CA ILE A 162 7.25 -2.98 -12.44
C ILE A 162 7.62 -2.99 -10.95
N GLY A 163 7.73 -1.79 -10.33
CA GLY A 163 8.01 -1.58 -8.91
C GLY A 163 9.44 -1.18 -8.59
N SER A 164 10.31 -1.06 -9.61
CA SER A 164 11.69 -0.57 -9.46
C SER A 164 11.84 0.93 -9.68
N GLU A 165 10.74 1.60 -10.05
CA GLU A 165 10.74 3.02 -10.35
C GLU A 165 10.94 3.86 -9.09
N LEU A 166 11.68 4.97 -9.24
CA LEU A 166 11.75 6.02 -8.24
C LEU A 166 10.71 7.09 -8.58
N ILE A 167 9.86 7.39 -7.62
CA ILE A 167 8.76 8.34 -7.78
C ILE A 167 9.05 9.57 -6.94
N SER A 168 9.04 10.73 -7.58
CA SER A 168 9.15 12.03 -6.90
C SER A 168 7.87 12.84 -7.11
N ILE A 169 7.27 13.28 -6.04
CA ILE A 169 6.11 14.17 -6.06
C ILE A 169 6.63 15.59 -5.89
N LEU A 170 6.44 16.42 -6.89
CA LEU A 170 7.11 17.72 -6.99
C LEU A 170 6.23 18.87 -6.51
N LYS A 171 6.88 19.90 -5.96
CA LYS A 171 6.26 21.19 -5.61
C LYS A 171 5.12 21.09 -4.60
N ILE A 172 5.29 20.22 -3.60
CA ILE A 172 4.31 20.04 -2.52
C ILE A 172 4.78 20.62 -1.18
N GLU A 173 5.91 21.31 -1.13
CA GLU A 173 6.53 21.84 0.09
C GLU A 173 5.64 22.86 0.79
N ASN A 174 4.84 23.59 0.03
CA ASN A 174 3.92 24.61 0.55
C ASN A 174 2.49 24.08 0.80
N GLY A 175 2.34 22.75 0.78
CA GLY A 175 1.03 22.09 0.88
C GLY A 175 0.35 21.93 -0.48
N VAL A 176 -0.76 21.21 -0.46
CA VAL A 176 -1.58 20.88 -1.65
C VAL A 176 -3.04 21.08 -1.28
N ASN A 177 -3.79 21.75 -2.16
CA ASN A 177 -5.22 21.94 -1.98
C ASN A 177 -6.03 20.88 -2.76
N PRO A 178 -7.29 20.64 -2.37
CA PRO A 178 -8.19 19.82 -3.17
C PRO A 178 -8.28 20.33 -4.62
N SER A 179 -8.21 19.41 -5.56
CA SER A 179 -8.23 19.67 -7.01
C SER A 179 -6.98 20.32 -7.59
N ASP A 180 -5.92 20.49 -6.83
CA ASP A 180 -4.63 20.93 -7.37
C ASP A 180 -4.06 19.85 -8.31
N LYS A 181 -3.44 20.31 -9.40
CA LYS A 181 -2.63 19.47 -10.26
C LYS A 181 -1.24 19.33 -9.66
N VAL A 182 -0.85 18.10 -9.42
CA VAL A 182 0.45 17.76 -8.81
C VAL A 182 1.30 17.02 -9.85
N GLU A 183 2.50 17.52 -10.09
CA GLU A 183 3.46 16.89 -11.00
C GLU A 183 4.15 15.74 -10.28
N VAL A 184 4.17 14.58 -10.94
CA VAL A 184 4.86 13.38 -10.47
C VAL A 184 5.93 13.01 -11.50
N GLU A 185 7.16 12.89 -11.06
CA GLU A 185 8.29 12.43 -11.84
C GLU A 185 8.55 10.96 -11.57
N ILE A 186 8.66 10.18 -12.63
CA ILE A 186 8.91 8.74 -12.60
C ILE A 186 10.26 8.50 -13.27
N LYS A 187 11.21 7.98 -12.50
CA LYS A 187 12.52 7.57 -13.00
C LYS A 187 12.54 6.05 -13.09
N TYR A 188 12.67 5.55 -14.30
CA TYR A 188 12.75 4.12 -14.60
C TYR A 188 14.16 3.57 -14.38
N GLN A 189 14.26 2.26 -14.25
CA GLN A 189 15.57 1.58 -14.11
C GLN A 189 16.48 1.76 -15.35
N SER A 190 15.88 1.95 -16.53
CA SER A 190 16.61 2.32 -17.76
C SER A 190 17.35 3.67 -17.67
N GLY A 191 16.98 4.51 -16.68
CA GLY A 191 17.44 5.90 -16.58
C GLY A 191 16.47 6.91 -17.19
N ASP A 192 15.46 6.44 -17.93
CA ASP A 192 14.44 7.31 -18.52
C ASP A 192 13.63 8.01 -17.43
N ILE A 193 13.27 9.27 -17.70
CA ILE A 193 12.45 10.07 -16.79
C ILE A 193 11.16 10.46 -17.51
N LYS A 194 10.04 10.21 -16.89
CA LYS A 194 8.71 10.63 -17.36
C LYS A 194 8.05 11.50 -16.31
N LYS A 195 7.45 12.60 -16.74
CA LYS A 195 6.64 13.48 -15.90
C LYS A 195 5.18 13.35 -16.28
N ILE A 196 4.34 13.24 -15.28
CA ILE A 196 2.88 13.18 -15.45
C ILE A 196 2.21 14.19 -14.53
N GLN A 197 1.00 14.58 -14.89
CA GLN A 197 0.14 15.35 -14.00
C GLN A 197 -0.85 14.41 -13.32
N THR A 198 -1.06 14.64 -12.05
CA THR A 198 -2.07 13.96 -11.22
C THR A 198 -2.97 15.00 -10.58
N LEU A 199 -4.10 14.56 -10.04
CA LEU A 199 -5.06 15.43 -9.35
C LEU A 199 -5.09 15.06 -7.85
N CYS A 200 -4.93 16.07 -7.00
CA CYS A 200 -5.13 15.92 -5.56
C CYS A 200 -6.62 15.97 -5.16
#